data_156e721ae5c9e9c350ac928ba2ff41e9
#
_entry.id   156e721ae5c9e9c350ac928ba2ff41e9
#
_cell.length_a   1.000
_cell.length_b   1.000
_cell.length_c   1.000
_cell.angle_alpha   90.00
_cell.angle_beta   90.00
_cell.angle_gamma   90.00
#
_symmetry.space_group_name_H-M   'P 1'
#
loop_
_entity.id
_entity.type
_entity.pdbx_description
1 polymer ?
#
loop_
_entity_poly.entity_id
_entity_poly.type
_entity_poly.pdbx_seq_one_letter_code
_entity_poly.pdbx_strand_id
1 'polypeptide(L)'
;MREIDSQTYTARGISEYELMCEAGQAAFHVLASQWPEAQQILVLCGTGNNGGDGWVLARLAHDAGYDCRVALFGDPSRIAGTGRIAHDAWRDSTTATYSKAESLITGELEAESYDIVIDALTGIGFSGPPRD
;
A
#
# COMPACT_ATOMS: atom_id res chain seq x y z
N MET A 1 -13.65 -5.75 -19.73
CA MET A 1 -14.31 -5.28 -18.50
C MET A 1 -13.69 -4.03 -17.94
N ARG A 2 -12.38 -3.88 -18.09
CA ARG A 2 -11.73 -2.67 -17.58
C ARG A 2 -12.29 -1.40 -18.17
N GLU A 3 -12.50 -1.41 -19.47
CA GLU A 3 -13.05 -0.24 -20.14
C GLU A 3 -14.44 0.12 -19.64
N ILE A 4 -15.27 -0.91 -19.41
CA ILE A 4 -16.61 -0.70 -18.90
C ILE A 4 -16.52 -0.09 -17.50
N ASP A 5 -15.63 -0.62 -16.66
CA ASP A 5 -15.44 -0.11 -15.32
C ASP A 5 -15.01 1.35 -15.36
N SER A 6 -14.04 1.65 -16.22
CA SER A 6 -13.52 3.00 -16.34
C SER A 6 -14.63 3.97 -16.77
N GLN A 7 -15.47 3.57 -17.72
CA GLN A 7 -16.58 4.39 -18.16
C GLN A 7 -17.60 4.59 -17.05
N THR A 8 -17.85 3.54 -16.27
CA THR A 8 -18.79 3.63 -15.16
C THR A 8 -18.28 4.62 -14.11
N TYR A 9 -16.99 4.56 -13.82
CA TYR A 9 -16.41 5.50 -12.85
C TYR A 9 -16.53 6.92 -13.35
N THR A 10 -16.24 7.14 -14.64
CA THR A 10 -16.31 8.46 -15.22
C THR A 10 -17.75 8.99 -15.16
N ALA A 11 -18.72 8.14 -15.49
CA ALA A 11 -20.13 8.53 -15.47
C ALA A 11 -20.58 8.94 -14.08
N ARG A 12 -20.00 8.36 -13.04
CA ARG A 12 -20.33 8.70 -11.66
C ARG A 12 -19.41 9.78 -11.09
N GLY A 13 -18.49 10.30 -11.91
CA GLY A 13 -17.53 11.30 -11.45
C GLY A 13 -16.41 10.74 -10.60
N ILE A 14 -16.15 9.46 -10.68
CA ILE A 14 -15.12 8.79 -9.90
C ILE A 14 -14.05 8.27 -10.86
N SER A 15 -12.82 8.73 -10.69
CA SER A 15 -11.68 8.24 -11.48
C SER A 15 -11.19 6.92 -10.89
N GLU A 16 -10.37 6.21 -11.67
CA GLU A 16 -9.76 4.97 -11.20
C GLU A 16 -8.89 5.24 -9.96
N TYR A 17 -8.19 6.35 -9.94
CA TYR A 17 -7.36 6.71 -8.80
C TYR A 17 -8.22 6.99 -7.56
N GLU A 18 -9.32 7.70 -7.73
CA GLU A 18 -10.21 7.96 -6.61
C GLU A 18 -10.76 6.67 -6.03
N LEU A 19 -11.11 5.72 -6.91
CA LEU A 19 -11.57 4.42 -6.46
C LEU A 19 -10.47 3.67 -5.71
N MET A 20 -9.24 3.74 -6.21
CA MET A 20 -8.09 3.14 -5.54
C MET A 20 -7.89 3.76 -4.15
N CYS A 21 -8.05 5.07 -4.04
CA CYS A 21 -7.95 5.76 -2.75
C CYS A 21 -9.04 5.29 -1.79
N GLU A 22 -10.26 5.09 -2.28
CA GLU A 22 -11.34 4.59 -1.43
C GLU A 22 -11.03 3.19 -0.92
N ALA A 23 -10.48 2.33 -1.78
CA ALA A 23 -10.09 0.99 -1.38
C ALA A 23 -8.98 1.02 -0.33
N GLY A 24 -8.00 1.89 -0.53
CA GLY A 24 -6.92 2.06 0.43
C GLY A 24 -7.41 2.58 1.76
N GLN A 25 -8.35 3.52 1.75
CA GLN A 25 -8.94 4.05 2.97
C GLN A 25 -9.70 2.97 3.73
N ALA A 26 -10.47 2.14 3.01
CA ALA A 26 -11.20 1.06 3.64
C ALA A 26 -10.24 0.06 4.31
N ALA A 27 -9.17 -0.29 3.61
CA ALA A 27 -8.17 -1.19 4.15
C ALA A 27 -7.47 -0.59 5.37
N PHE A 28 -7.14 0.70 5.30
CA PHE A 28 -6.50 1.37 6.43
C PHE A 28 -7.43 1.41 7.63
N HIS A 29 -8.72 1.63 7.40
CA HIS A 29 -9.70 1.65 8.48
C HIS A 29 -9.77 0.29 9.18
N VAL A 30 -9.76 -0.79 8.41
CA VAL A 30 -9.74 -2.15 8.96
C VAL A 30 -8.48 -2.35 9.81
N LEU A 31 -7.34 -1.95 9.28
CA LEU A 31 -6.07 -2.09 9.99
C LEU A 31 -6.10 -1.36 11.33
N ALA A 32 -6.51 -0.11 11.33
CA ALA A 32 -6.54 0.70 12.53
C ALA A 32 -7.54 0.16 13.56
N SER A 33 -8.65 -0.42 13.08
CA SER A 33 -9.66 -0.99 13.97
C SER A 33 -9.21 -2.30 14.61
N GLN A 34 -8.50 -3.14 13.85
CA GLN A 34 -8.13 -4.47 14.32
C GLN A 34 -6.84 -4.49 15.12
N TRP A 35 -5.94 -3.56 14.83
CA TRP A 35 -4.66 -3.48 15.54
C TRP A 35 -4.40 -2.06 16.01
N PRO A 36 -5.22 -1.57 16.96
CA PRO A 36 -5.10 -0.17 17.41
C PRO A 36 -3.78 0.14 18.10
N GLU A 37 -3.07 -0.89 18.59
CA GLU A 37 -1.79 -0.69 19.26
C GLU A 37 -0.59 -0.75 18.33
N ALA A 38 -0.81 -1.09 17.08
CA ALA A 38 0.30 -1.21 16.12
C ALA A 38 0.92 0.15 15.85
N GLN A 39 2.22 0.17 15.66
CA GLN A 39 2.97 1.39 15.35
C GLN A 39 3.88 1.22 14.15
N GLN A 40 4.43 0.04 13.96
CA GLN A 40 5.39 -0.22 12.88
C GLN A 40 4.74 -1.12 11.83
N ILE A 41 4.66 -0.61 10.61
CA ILE A 41 3.97 -1.27 9.52
C ILE A 41 4.91 -1.45 8.35
N LEU A 42 4.90 -2.65 7.79
CA LEU A 42 5.63 -2.95 6.55
C LEU A 42 4.62 -3.24 5.46
N VAL A 43 4.71 -2.54 4.34
CA VAL A 43 3.85 -2.75 3.18
C VAL A 43 4.67 -3.38 2.07
N LEU A 44 4.20 -4.52 1.57
CA LEU A 44 4.84 -5.21 0.44
C LEU A 44 4.08 -4.81 -0.81
N CYS A 45 4.70 -4.00 -1.66
CA CYS A 45 4.08 -3.48 -2.87
C CYS A 45 4.63 -4.17 -4.12
N GLY A 46 3.74 -4.57 -5.02
CA GLY A 46 4.11 -4.96 -6.36
C GLY A 46 4.05 -3.77 -7.30
N THR A 47 4.22 -4.03 -8.59
CA THR A 47 4.23 -2.96 -9.60
C THR A 47 2.88 -2.79 -10.30
N GLY A 48 1.91 -3.67 -10.03
CA GLY A 48 0.58 -3.61 -10.65
C GLY A 48 -0.41 -2.81 -9.82
N ASN A 49 -1.69 -3.00 -10.10
CA ASN A 49 -2.77 -2.27 -9.43
C ASN A 49 -2.85 -2.57 -7.94
N ASN A 50 -2.59 -3.81 -7.54
CA ASN A 50 -2.60 -4.15 -6.12
C ASN A 50 -1.49 -3.43 -5.37
N GLY A 51 -0.34 -3.25 -6.03
CA GLY A 51 0.72 -2.43 -5.47
C GLY A 51 0.26 -1.00 -5.30
N GLY A 52 -0.57 -0.50 -6.23
CA GLY A 52 -1.14 0.84 -6.12
C GLY A 52 -1.95 1.01 -4.85
N ASP A 53 -2.76 0.02 -4.51
CA ASP A 53 -3.51 0.03 -3.25
C ASP A 53 -2.55 0.10 -2.06
N GLY A 54 -1.41 -0.60 -2.15
CA GLY A 54 -0.39 -0.57 -1.11
C GLY A 54 0.23 0.82 -0.94
N TRP A 55 0.49 1.51 -2.05
CA TRP A 55 1.03 2.88 -1.99
C TRP A 55 0.05 3.82 -1.32
N VAL A 56 -1.24 3.72 -1.64
CA VAL A 56 -2.27 4.53 -1.01
C VAL A 56 -2.31 4.27 0.50
N LEU A 57 -2.30 3.00 0.88
CA LEU A 57 -2.36 2.64 2.29
C LEU A 57 -1.12 3.11 3.03
N ALA A 58 0.06 3.00 2.41
CA ALA A 58 1.31 3.46 3.02
C ALA A 58 1.27 4.96 3.27
N ARG A 59 0.72 5.73 2.31
CA ARG A 59 0.59 7.17 2.49
C ARG A 59 -0.35 7.50 3.65
N LEU A 60 -1.49 6.82 3.72
CA LEU A 60 -2.45 7.05 4.79
C LEU A 60 -1.86 6.71 6.15
N ALA A 61 -1.12 5.60 6.23
CA ALA A 61 -0.48 5.20 7.48
C ALA A 61 0.56 6.21 7.90
N HIS A 62 1.37 6.68 6.96
CA HIS A 62 2.38 7.70 7.24
C HIS A 62 1.71 8.97 7.75
N ASP A 63 0.67 9.43 7.06
CA ASP A 63 -0.01 10.67 7.44
C ASP A 63 -0.68 10.56 8.81
N ALA A 64 -1.06 9.35 9.20
CA ALA A 64 -1.67 9.12 10.51
C ALA A 64 -0.65 8.92 11.63
N GLY A 65 0.63 8.98 11.32
CA GLY A 65 1.68 8.93 12.34
C GLY A 65 2.29 7.56 12.58
N TYR A 66 1.94 6.57 11.76
CA TYR A 66 2.57 5.24 11.87
C TYR A 66 3.99 5.29 11.32
N ASP A 67 4.86 4.43 11.86
CA ASP A 67 6.17 4.18 11.29
C ASP A 67 5.99 3.14 10.19
N CYS A 68 5.88 3.62 8.96
CA CYS A 68 5.52 2.79 7.83
C CYS A 68 6.67 2.68 6.83
N ARG A 69 7.02 1.45 6.48
CA ARG A 69 8.01 1.17 5.47
C ARG A 69 7.40 0.42 4.32
N VAL A 70 7.98 0.60 3.14
CA VAL A 70 7.53 -0.09 1.93
C VAL A 70 8.67 -0.92 1.37
N ALA A 71 8.40 -2.16 1.04
CA ALA A 71 9.32 -3.02 0.29
C ALA A 71 8.71 -3.24 -1.09
N LEU A 72 9.45 -2.92 -2.13
CA LEU A 72 8.98 -3.04 -3.51
C LEU A 72 9.44 -4.36 -4.11
N PHE A 73 8.50 -5.10 -4.66
CA PHE A 73 8.75 -6.35 -5.38
C PHE A 73 8.57 -6.08 -6.86
N GLY A 74 9.66 -6.09 -7.61
CA GLY A 74 9.64 -5.89 -9.04
C GLY A 74 10.43 -4.66 -9.46
N ASP A 75 10.41 -4.39 -10.74
CA ASP A 75 11.17 -3.30 -11.35
C ASP A 75 10.37 -2.00 -11.20
N PRO A 76 10.94 -0.98 -10.53
CA PRO A 76 10.22 0.29 -10.36
C PRO A 76 9.79 0.93 -11.67
N SER A 77 10.49 0.67 -12.77
CA SER A 77 10.11 1.24 -14.05
C SER A 77 8.79 0.67 -14.57
N ARG A 78 8.31 -0.42 -14.00
CA ARG A 78 7.03 -1.03 -14.38
C ARG A 78 5.84 -0.41 -13.66
N ILE A 79 6.08 0.41 -12.65
CA ILE A 79 4.99 1.11 -11.98
C ILE A 79 4.43 2.13 -12.97
N ALA A 80 3.15 1.99 -13.31
CA ALA A 80 2.55 2.80 -14.35
C ALA A 80 1.08 3.07 -14.04
N GLY A 81 0.47 3.99 -14.82
CA GLY A 81 -0.95 4.27 -14.70
C GLY A 81 -1.35 4.73 -13.31
N THR A 82 -2.45 4.19 -12.83
CA THR A 82 -3.01 4.55 -11.52
C THR A 82 -2.03 4.23 -10.40
N GLY A 83 -1.31 3.11 -10.51
CA GLY A 83 -0.28 2.75 -9.54
C GLY A 83 0.82 3.78 -9.44
N ARG A 84 1.21 4.36 -10.58
CA ARG A 84 2.24 5.41 -10.58
C ARG A 84 1.75 6.68 -9.89
N ILE A 85 0.48 7.02 -10.08
CA ILE A 85 -0.09 8.18 -9.40
C ILE A 85 -0.05 7.97 -7.89
N ALA A 86 -0.43 6.78 -7.44
CA ALA A 86 -0.42 6.46 -6.02
C ALA A 86 1.01 6.47 -5.45
N HIS A 87 1.96 5.90 -6.18
CA HIS A 87 3.37 5.89 -5.78
C HIS A 87 3.89 7.32 -5.64
N ASP A 88 3.59 8.18 -6.62
CA ASP A 88 4.10 9.55 -6.61
C ASP A 88 3.49 10.35 -5.46
N ALA A 89 2.19 10.13 -5.18
CA ALA A 89 1.54 10.79 -4.05
C ALA A 89 2.16 10.36 -2.72
N TRP A 90 2.49 9.07 -2.59
CA TRP A 90 3.18 8.59 -1.39
C TRP A 90 4.55 9.25 -1.27
N ARG A 91 5.32 9.27 -2.35
CA ARG A 91 6.66 9.86 -2.33
C ARG A 91 6.61 11.35 -1.99
N ASP A 92 5.62 12.06 -2.51
CA ASP A 92 5.49 13.49 -2.24
C ASP A 92 5.12 13.78 -0.79
N SER A 93 4.43 12.87 -0.13
CA SER A 93 4.00 13.07 1.25
C SER A 93 5.02 12.59 2.28
N THR A 94 6.07 11.89 1.84
CA THR A 94 7.07 11.35 2.76
C THR A 94 8.46 11.73 2.28
N THR A 95 9.44 11.62 3.19
CA THR A 95 10.84 11.73 2.81
C THR A 95 11.50 10.36 2.69
N ALA A 96 10.72 9.31 2.95
CA ALA A 96 11.23 7.94 2.92
C ALA A 96 11.32 7.43 1.50
N THR A 97 12.18 6.46 1.28
CA THR A 97 12.25 5.72 0.03
C THR A 97 11.82 4.29 0.32
N TYR A 98 11.41 3.58 -0.71
CA TYR A 98 11.08 2.17 -0.54
C TYR A 98 12.36 1.34 -0.49
N SER A 99 12.26 0.17 0.15
CA SER A 99 13.32 -0.82 0.16
C SER A 99 13.06 -1.83 -0.95
N LYS A 100 14.14 -2.44 -1.46
CA LYS A 100 13.98 -3.51 -2.46
C LYS A 100 13.67 -4.82 -1.74
N ALA A 101 13.00 -5.72 -2.46
CA ALA A 101 12.62 -7.01 -1.90
C ALA A 101 13.82 -7.79 -1.37
N GLU A 102 14.98 -7.63 -2.00
CA GLU A 102 16.20 -8.31 -1.56
C GLU A 102 16.56 -7.99 -0.11
N SER A 103 16.13 -6.83 0.39
CA SER A 103 16.43 -6.46 1.78
C SER A 103 15.83 -7.44 2.78
N LEU A 104 14.71 -8.08 2.43
CA LEU A 104 14.11 -9.10 3.28
C LEU A 104 14.96 -10.38 3.31
N ILE A 105 15.60 -10.70 2.20
CA ILE A 105 16.44 -11.89 2.10
C ILE A 105 17.78 -11.67 2.81
N THR A 106 18.35 -10.49 2.66
CA THR A 106 19.67 -10.18 3.25
C THR A 106 19.59 -9.85 4.73
N GLY A 107 18.39 -9.67 5.28
CA GLY A 107 18.22 -9.34 6.68
C GLY A 107 18.32 -7.86 6.98
N GLU A 108 18.51 -7.02 5.98
CA GLU A 108 18.50 -5.57 6.19
C GLU A 108 17.12 -5.08 6.60
N LEU A 109 16.08 -5.80 6.16
CA LEU A 109 14.70 -5.51 6.50
C LEU A 109 14.10 -6.79 7.02
N GLU A 110 13.69 -6.77 8.29
CA GLU A 110 13.15 -7.98 8.94
C GLU A 110 11.67 -7.81 9.17
N ALA A 111 10.87 -8.68 8.54
CA ALA A 111 9.41 -8.61 8.66
C ALA A 111 8.97 -8.79 10.11
N GLU A 112 9.70 -9.59 10.88
CA GLU A 112 9.35 -9.86 12.28
C GLU A 112 9.46 -8.63 13.18
N SER A 113 10.21 -7.62 12.76
CA SER A 113 10.36 -6.42 13.58
C SER A 113 9.20 -5.45 13.40
N TYR A 114 8.24 -5.77 12.53
CA TYR A 114 7.07 -4.93 12.30
C TYR A 114 5.86 -5.51 13.01
N ASP A 115 5.00 -4.61 13.48
CA ASP A 115 3.76 -5.03 14.14
C ASP A 115 2.79 -5.65 13.15
N ILE A 116 2.75 -5.09 11.93
CA ILE A 116 1.85 -5.55 10.88
C ILE A 116 2.60 -5.58 9.57
N VAL A 117 2.38 -6.64 8.80
CA VAL A 117 2.86 -6.71 7.41
C VAL A 117 1.63 -6.71 6.51
N ILE A 118 1.61 -5.80 5.55
CA ILE A 118 0.53 -5.68 4.59
C ILE A 118 1.01 -6.22 3.26
N ASP A 119 0.31 -7.24 2.76
CA ASP A 119 0.64 -7.85 1.47
C ASP A 119 -0.22 -7.20 0.40
N ALA A 120 0.40 -6.38 -0.44
CA ALA A 120 -0.24 -5.74 -1.58
C ALA A 120 0.39 -6.20 -2.89
N LEU A 121 0.79 -7.48 -2.95
CA LEU A 121 1.40 -8.05 -4.15
C LEU A 121 0.36 -8.53 -5.13
N THR A 122 -0.64 -9.25 -4.66
CA THR A 122 -1.71 -9.80 -5.50
C THR A 122 -3.10 -9.40 -5.01
N GLY A 123 -3.17 -8.74 -3.90
CA GLY A 123 -4.39 -8.28 -3.25
C GLY A 123 -3.98 -7.79 -1.89
N ILE A 124 -4.88 -7.13 -1.17
CA ILE A 124 -4.51 -6.63 0.15
C ILE A 124 -4.81 -7.67 1.20
N GLY A 125 -3.77 -8.08 1.93
CA GLY A 125 -3.90 -8.97 3.08
C GLY A 125 -3.07 -8.43 4.22
N PHE A 126 -3.46 -8.80 5.45
CA PHE A 126 -2.77 -8.33 6.66
C PHE A 126 -2.22 -9.51 7.43
N SER A 127 -1.03 -9.34 7.99
CA SER A 127 -0.44 -10.28 8.95
C SER A 127 0.02 -9.49 10.15
N GLY A 128 -0.39 -9.91 11.32
CA GLY A 128 -0.03 -9.23 12.55
C GLY A 128 -0.20 -10.15 13.73
N PRO A 129 -0.08 -9.62 14.97
CA PRO A 129 -0.27 -10.46 16.15
C PRO A 129 -1.69 -10.99 16.22
N PRO A 130 -1.90 -12.12 16.91
CA PRO A 130 -3.26 -12.66 17.07
C PRO A 130 -4.18 -11.63 17.70
N ARG A 131 -5.43 -11.63 17.25
CA ARG A 131 -6.47 -10.75 17.80
C ARG A 131 -7.31 -11.56 18.76
N ASP A 132 -7.54 -11.04 19.93
CA ASP A 132 -8.35 -11.71 20.93
C ASP A 132 -9.72 -11.13 21.05
#